data_755b76a6aa5ec6d32f5202b8d3caa97f
#
_entry.id   755b76a6aa5ec6d32f5202b8d3caa97f
#
_cell.length_a   1.000
_cell.length_b   1.000
_cell.length_c   1.000
_cell.angle_alpha   90.00
_cell.angle_beta   90.00
_cell.angle_gamma   90.00
#
_symmetry.space_group_name_H-M   'P 1'
#
loop_
_entity.id
_entity.type
_entity.pdbx_description
1 polymer ?
#
loop_
_entity_poly.entity_id
_entity_poly.type
_entity_poly.pdbx_seq_one_letter_code
_entity_poly.pdbx_strand_id
1 'polypeptide(L)'
;MRNTLFGILFLFILPLQAHQKLPYLQKQGSTTQLMVDGKPFLVIGGELGNSSASSIEDIERIFPKLQRMGLNTVLVPAYWDLTEPQEGKFDFTLTDKVIQQARANDLKVVFLWFGAWKNSMSCYAPIWFKEDYKKYPRAYTKAGKPLEIASSFSENVFQADSRAFSQWMKHIASVDKEEGTVIMIQIENEIGMLEDARDYSKEADKLFYAPVPSLFIGYLQKNKRSLHPEMLAKWESQGFKKKGTWQEVFGADVYTDEIFMAWSYAQYVERMAKLARSIYNIPLYVNAAMNSRGRKPGEYPSAGPLAHLIDVWHYAAPNIDFLAPDLYDKGFVDWVAKYKLHNNPLFIPEIRLE
;
A
#
# COMPACT_ATOMS: atom_id res chain seq x y z
N MET A 1 -9.03 2.24 78.79
CA MET A 1 -8.30 2.64 77.57
C MET A 1 -8.75 1.73 76.43
N ARG A 2 -9.56 2.23 75.47
CA ARG A 2 -10.12 1.45 74.35
C ARG A 2 -9.36 1.86 73.11
N ASN A 3 -8.56 0.94 72.59
CA ASN A 3 -7.80 1.15 71.33
C ASN A 3 -8.76 0.88 70.12
N THR A 4 -9.05 1.93 69.40
CA THR A 4 -9.82 1.85 68.14
C THR A 4 -8.84 1.67 66.98
N LEU A 5 -8.78 0.48 66.35
CA LEU A 5 -8.01 0.23 65.14
C LEU A 5 -8.77 0.82 63.95
N PHE A 6 -8.18 1.81 63.29
CA PHE A 6 -8.65 2.29 61.98
C PHE A 6 -8.02 1.44 60.88
N GLY A 7 -8.84 0.58 60.24
CA GLY A 7 -8.44 -0.14 59.03
C GLY A 7 -8.50 0.77 57.83
N ILE A 8 -7.37 1.05 57.19
CA ILE A 8 -7.31 1.76 55.89
C ILE A 8 -7.57 0.75 54.79
N LEU A 9 -8.73 0.87 54.13
CA LEU A 9 -9.08 0.10 52.96
C LEU A 9 -8.40 0.71 51.71
N PHE A 10 -7.32 0.10 51.22
CA PHE A 10 -6.70 0.46 49.95
C PHE A 10 -7.60 -0.06 48.77
N LEU A 11 -8.35 0.81 48.16
CA LEU A 11 -8.98 0.52 46.86
C LEU A 11 -7.91 0.52 45.79
N PHE A 12 -7.52 -0.66 45.34
CA PHE A 12 -6.77 -0.83 44.08
C PHE A 12 -7.65 -0.45 42.91
N ILE A 13 -7.52 0.76 42.39
CA ILE A 13 -8.08 1.14 41.11
C ILE A 13 -7.17 0.51 40.06
N LEU A 14 -7.56 -0.67 39.56
CA LEU A 14 -6.97 -1.24 38.34
C LEU A 14 -7.31 -0.27 37.20
N PRO A 15 -6.29 0.21 36.44
CA PRO A 15 -6.60 1.00 35.26
C PRO A 15 -7.41 0.12 34.31
N LEU A 16 -8.66 0.54 34.01
CA LEU A 16 -9.40 0.01 32.89
C LEU A 16 -8.58 0.37 31.66
N GLN A 17 -7.79 -0.57 31.14
CA GLN A 17 -7.20 -0.42 29.80
C GLN A 17 -8.40 -0.32 28.85
N ALA A 18 -8.62 0.90 28.35
CA ALA A 18 -9.57 1.10 27.26
C ALA A 18 -9.14 0.14 26.15
N HIS A 19 -9.94 -0.85 25.85
CA HIS A 19 -9.71 -1.78 24.73
C HIS A 19 -9.61 -0.92 23.47
N GLN A 20 -8.45 -0.98 22.82
CA GLN A 20 -8.27 -0.33 21.55
C GLN A 20 -9.18 -1.05 20.56
N LYS A 21 -10.28 -0.42 20.17
CA LYS A 21 -11.28 -1.00 19.28
C LYS A 21 -10.78 -1.12 17.84
N LEU A 22 -9.86 -0.21 17.42
CA LEU A 22 -9.33 -0.23 16.06
C LEU A 22 -8.33 -1.36 15.86
N PRO A 23 -8.32 -2.01 14.69
CA PRO A 23 -7.27 -2.97 14.32
C PRO A 23 -5.89 -2.30 14.33
N TYR A 24 -4.87 -3.06 14.74
CA TYR A 24 -3.48 -2.57 14.78
C TYR A 24 -2.49 -3.72 14.64
N LEU A 25 -1.27 -3.40 14.29
CA LEU A 25 -0.17 -4.37 14.24
C LEU A 25 0.61 -4.32 15.57
N GLN A 26 0.84 -5.49 16.14
CA GLN A 26 1.61 -5.67 17.37
C GLN A 26 2.86 -6.48 17.12
N LYS A 27 4.02 -5.90 17.40
CA LYS A 27 5.28 -6.64 17.36
C LYS A 27 5.36 -7.59 18.55
N GLN A 28 5.66 -8.87 18.29
CA GLN A 28 5.82 -9.91 19.29
C GLN A 28 7.09 -10.73 18.99
N GLY A 29 8.18 -10.41 19.69
CA GLY A 29 9.48 -11.00 19.40
C GLY A 29 9.96 -10.67 17.98
N SER A 30 10.18 -11.69 17.17
CA SER A 30 10.58 -11.58 15.77
C SER A 30 9.40 -11.53 14.78
N THR A 31 8.16 -11.60 15.27
CA THR A 31 6.94 -11.60 14.45
C THR A 31 6.12 -10.34 14.68
N THR A 32 5.23 -10.05 13.74
CA THR A 32 4.20 -9.02 13.86
C THR A 32 2.84 -9.69 13.71
N GLN A 33 1.92 -9.41 14.62
CA GLN A 33 0.55 -9.94 14.61
C GLN A 33 -0.44 -8.83 14.32
N LEU A 34 -1.44 -9.12 13.50
CA LEU A 34 -2.63 -8.29 13.37
C LEU A 34 -3.51 -8.51 14.61
N MET A 35 -3.87 -7.42 15.26
CA MET A 35 -4.79 -7.42 16.41
C MET A 35 -6.12 -6.87 15.96
N VAL A 36 -7.19 -7.64 16.16
CA VAL A 36 -8.58 -7.24 15.93
C VAL A 36 -9.34 -7.47 17.23
N ASP A 37 -10.09 -6.49 17.68
CA ASP A 37 -10.80 -6.50 18.97
C ASP A 37 -9.88 -6.86 20.15
N GLY A 38 -8.62 -6.40 20.09
CA GLY A 38 -7.59 -6.65 21.11
C GLY A 38 -7.04 -8.08 21.16
N LYS A 39 -7.36 -8.94 20.17
CA LYS A 39 -6.90 -10.33 20.08
C LYS A 39 -6.08 -10.56 18.81
N PRO A 40 -5.10 -11.47 18.83
CA PRO A 40 -4.42 -11.91 17.62
C PRO A 40 -5.43 -12.45 16.60
N PHE A 41 -5.35 -11.95 15.37
CA PHE A 41 -6.25 -12.34 14.29
C PHE A 41 -5.45 -12.91 13.11
N LEU A 42 -5.72 -14.15 12.77
CA LEU A 42 -5.16 -14.78 11.57
C LEU A 42 -6.12 -14.59 10.41
N VAL A 43 -5.68 -13.88 9.39
CA VAL A 43 -6.46 -13.71 8.15
C VAL A 43 -6.52 -15.04 7.40
N ILE A 44 -7.73 -15.56 7.23
CA ILE A 44 -8.06 -16.65 6.30
C ILE A 44 -9.02 -16.03 5.29
N GLY A 45 -8.44 -15.48 4.21
CA GLY A 45 -9.14 -14.59 3.31
C GLY A 45 -9.18 -15.09 1.87
N GLY A 46 -9.98 -14.37 1.09
CA GLY A 46 -9.99 -14.47 -0.35
C GLY A 46 -10.13 -13.09 -0.96
N GLU A 47 -9.39 -12.81 -2.03
CA GLU A 47 -9.52 -11.59 -2.78
C GLU A 47 -10.59 -11.73 -3.86
N LEU A 48 -11.46 -10.74 -3.99
CA LEU A 48 -12.45 -10.68 -5.06
C LEU A 48 -11.79 -10.26 -6.37
N GLY A 49 -12.21 -10.86 -7.46
CA GLY A 49 -11.77 -10.44 -8.79
C GLY A 49 -12.05 -8.95 -9.05
N ASN A 50 -11.25 -8.34 -9.91
CA ASN A 50 -11.14 -6.89 -10.11
C ASN A 50 -12.45 -6.10 -10.16
N SER A 51 -13.51 -6.65 -10.72
CA SER A 51 -14.83 -5.98 -10.85
C SER A 51 -15.96 -6.72 -10.11
N SER A 52 -15.63 -7.68 -9.23
CA SER A 52 -16.62 -8.53 -8.57
C SER A 52 -17.41 -7.84 -7.46
N ALA A 53 -17.04 -6.64 -7.05
CA ALA A 53 -17.75 -5.82 -6.07
C ALA A 53 -18.29 -4.51 -6.69
N SER A 54 -18.48 -4.45 -8.01
CA SER A 54 -18.93 -3.25 -8.71
C SER A 54 -20.47 -3.12 -8.81
N SER A 55 -21.22 -4.09 -8.27
CA SER A 55 -22.68 -4.03 -8.17
C SER A 55 -23.17 -4.55 -6.83
N ILE A 56 -24.32 -4.05 -6.39
CA ILE A 56 -25.00 -4.50 -5.16
C ILE A 56 -25.36 -5.99 -5.26
N GLU A 57 -25.86 -6.40 -6.40
CA GLU A 57 -26.31 -7.78 -6.67
C GLU A 57 -25.15 -8.77 -6.54
N ASP A 58 -23.98 -8.42 -7.05
CA ASP A 58 -22.80 -9.30 -6.95
C ASP A 58 -22.31 -9.39 -5.51
N ILE A 59 -22.26 -8.29 -4.78
CA ILE A 59 -21.86 -8.27 -3.36
C ILE A 59 -22.83 -9.17 -2.55
N GLU A 60 -24.14 -9.01 -2.71
CA GLU A 60 -25.14 -9.84 -2.02
C GLU A 60 -25.04 -11.32 -2.36
N ARG A 61 -24.70 -11.64 -3.61
CA ARG A 61 -24.57 -13.01 -4.09
C ARG A 61 -23.28 -13.70 -3.63
N ILE A 62 -22.18 -12.93 -3.48
CA ILE A 62 -20.84 -13.47 -3.22
C ILE A 62 -20.61 -13.70 -1.71
N PHE A 63 -20.89 -12.74 -0.86
CA PHE A 63 -20.51 -12.74 0.55
C PHE A 63 -21.00 -13.98 1.34
N PRO A 64 -22.27 -14.44 1.19
CA PRO A 64 -22.71 -15.67 1.85
C PRO A 64 -21.95 -16.94 1.42
N LYS A 65 -21.34 -16.92 0.21
CA LYS A 65 -20.53 -18.05 -0.27
C LYS A 65 -19.16 -18.06 0.40
N LEU A 66 -18.54 -16.89 0.59
CA LEU A 66 -17.25 -16.76 1.27
C LEU A 66 -17.32 -17.28 2.71
N GLN A 67 -18.36 -16.89 3.44
CA GLN A 67 -18.61 -17.40 4.79
C GLN A 67 -18.76 -18.94 4.81
N ARG A 68 -19.52 -19.52 3.87
CA ARG A 68 -19.67 -20.98 3.76
C ARG A 68 -18.37 -21.70 3.38
N MET A 69 -17.42 -21.02 2.74
CA MET A 69 -16.08 -21.54 2.48
C MET A 69 -15.17 -21.56 3.72
N GLY A 70 -15.63 -21.01 4.84
CA GLY A 70 -14.87 -20.92 6.08
C GLY A 70 -13.87 -19.77 6.12
N LEU A 71 -14.03 -18.77 5.24
CA LEU A 71 -13.22 -17.56 5.30
C LEU A 71 -13.68 -16.68 6.47
N ASN A 72 -12.75 -15.95 7.07
CA ASN A 72 -13.03 -14.92 8.08
C ASN A 72 -12.78 -13.50 7.57
N THR A 73 -12.22 -13.37 6.37
CA THR A 73 -11.84 -12.08 5.78
C THR A 73 -12.08 -12.11 4.27
N VAL A 74 -12.47 -10.96 3.74
CA VAL A 74 -12.55 -10.73 2.30
C VAL A 74 -11.75 -9.49 1.92
N LEU A 75 -10.93 -9.59 0.87
CA LEU A 75 -10.20 -8.48 0.26
C LEU A 75 -11.07 -7.96 -0.88
N VAL A 76 -11.47 -6.68 -0.83
CA VAL A 76 -12.51 -6.12 -1.70
C VAL A 76 -12.01 -4.86 -2.39
N PRO A 77 -12.03 -4.79 -3.73
CA PRO A 77 -11.75 -3.56 -4.45
C PRO A 77 -12.72 -2.42 -4.11
N ALA A 78 -12.18 -1.24 -3.93
CA ALA A 78 -12.90 0.02 -3.88
C ALA A 78 -12.48 0.88 -5.08
N TYR A 79 -13.41 1.21 -5.94
CA TYR A 79 -13.17 1.77 -7.27
C TYR A 79 -13.30 3.29 -7.23
N TRP A 80 -12.25 4.01 -7.65
CA TRP A 80 -12.31 5.48 -7.68
C TRP A 80 -13.40 6.00 -8.60
N ASP A 81 -13.54 5.43 -9.82
CA ASP A 81 -14.54 5.85 -10.81
C ASP A 81 -15.98 5.67 -10.34
N LEU A 82 -16.25 4.66 -9.48
CA LEU A 82 -17.56 4.45 -8.87
C LEU A 82 -17.73 5.27 -7.58
N THR A 83 -16.64 5.57 -6.89
CA THR A 83 -16.64 6.38 -5.66
C THR A 83 -16.77 7.88 -5.97
N GLU A 84 -16.18 8.37 -7.07
CA GLU A 84 -16.26 9.77 -7.52
C GLU A 84 -16.60 9.82 -9.03
N PRO A 85 -17.82 9.42 -9.44
CA PRO A 85 -18.21 9.34 -10.85
C PRO A 85 -18.21 10.70 -11.58
N GLN A 86 -18.35 11.78 -10.83
CA GLN A 86 -18.19 13.16 -11.29
C GLN A 86 -17.25 13.88 -10.32
N GLU A 87 -16.37 14.75 -10.84
CA GLU A 87 -15.42 15.48 -10.00
C GLU A 87 -16.11 16.18 -8.82
N GLY A 88 -15.72 15.82 -7.60
CA GLY A 88 -16.25 16.35 -6.34
C GLY A 88 -17.60 15.78 -5.90
N LYS A 89 -18.18 14.82 -6.62
CA LYS A 89 -19.42 14.13 -6.22
C LYS A 89 -19.12 12.68 -5.86
N PHE A 90 -19.37 12.35 -4.60
CA PHE A 90 -19.02 11.05 -4.04
C PHE A 90 -20.23 10.16 -3.84
N ASP A 91 -20.08 8.87 -4.17
CA ASP A 91 -21.03 7.80 -3.92
C ASP A 91 -20.36 6.68 -3.13
N PHE A 92 -20.85 6.40 -1.93
CA PHE A 92 -20.32 5.37 -1.04
C PHE A 92 -21.25 4.15 -0.93
N THR A 93 -22.27 4.06 -1.78
CA THR A 93 -23.28 3.00 -1.72
C THR A 93 -22.67 1.60 -1.77
N LEU A 94 -21.68 1.36 -2.65
CA LEU A 94 -20.99 0.07 -2.72
C LEU A 94 -20.15 -0.20 -1.47
N THR A 95 -19.46 0.81 -0.94
CA THR A 95 -18.69 0.70 0.31
C THR A 95 -19.57 0.31 1.48
N ASP A 96 -20.72 0.98 1.64
CA ASP A 96 -21.71 0.67 2.68
C ASP A 96 -22.25 -0.74 2.53
N LYS A 97 -22.52 -1.15 1.28
CA LYS A 97 -23.03 -2.49 0.99
C LYS A 97 -22.01 -3.59 1.33
N VAL A 98 -20.73 -3.38 1.00
CA VAL A 98 -19.65 -4.29 1.38
C VAL A 98 -19.57 -4.44 2.90
N ILE A 99 -19.53 -3.34 3.65
CA ILE A 99 -19.46 -3.35 5.12
C ILE A 99 -20.70 -4.05 5.71
N GLN A 100 -21.88 -3.74 5.21
CA GLN A 100 -23.14 -4.37 5.65
C GLN A 100 -23.12 -5.89 5.42
N GLN A 101 -22.73 -6.34 4.22
CA GLN A 101 -22.69 -7.75 3.88
C GLN A 101 -21.59 -8.50 4.64
N ALA A 102 -20.45 -7.86 4.89
CA ALA A 102 -19.39 -8.43 5.72
C ALA A 102 -19.92 -8.70 7.15
N ARG A 103 -20.58 -7.73 7.78
CA ARG A 103 -21.20 -7.89 9.10
C ARG A 103 -22.25 -8.99 9.12
N ALA A 104 -23.14 -9.02 8.13
CA ALA A 104 -24.20 -10.02 8.01
C ALA A 104 -23.67 -11.45 7.82
N ASN A 105 -22.44 -11.62 7.36
CA ASN A 105 -21.80 -12.91 7.09
C ASN A 105 -20.60 -13.19 7.99
N ASP A 106 -20.41 -12.45 9.08
CA ASP A 106 -19.30 -12.61 10.05
C ASP A 106 -17.91 -12.57 9.41
N LEU A 107 -17.73 -11.66 8.45
CA LEU A 107 -16.48 -11.43 7.74
C LEU A 107 -15.85 -10.09 8.14
N LYS A 108 -14.53 -10.05 8.21
CA LYS A 108 -13.75 -8.80 8.23
C LYS A 108 -13.40 -8.38 6.79
N VAL A 109 -13.15 -7.09 6.61
CA VAL A 109 -12.86 -6.50 5.28
C VAL A 109 -11.46 -5.92 5.25
N VAL A 110 -10.73 -6.23 4.19
CA VAL A 110 -9.55 -5.51 3.73
C VAL A 110 -9.94 -4.79 2.44
N PHE A 111 -10.00 -3.49 2.44
CA PHE A 111 -10.29 -2.76 1.20
C PHE A 111 -9.03 -2.51 0.39
N LEU A 112 -9.15 -2.62 -0.92
CA LEU A 112 -8.13 -2.36 -1.91
C LEU A 112 -8.52 -1.08 -2.67
N TRP A 113 -7.82 0.04 -2.43
CA TRP A 113 -8.09 1.27 -3.15
C TRP A 113 -7.56 1.20 -4.57
N PHE A 114 -8.45 1.03 -5.54
CA PHE A 114 -8.14 1.12 -6.97
C PHE A 114 -8.29 2.58 -7.39
N GLY A 115 -7.25 3.36 -7.07
CA GLY A 115 -7.17 4.80 -7.31
C GLY A 115 -6.53 5.14 -8.65
N ALA A 116 -5.42 5.86 -8.60
CA ALA A 116 -4.68 6.25 -9.80
C ALA A 116 -3.92 5.07 -10.44
N TRP A 117 -3.67 3.96 -9.71
CA TRP A 117 -3.03 2.75 -10.25
C TRP A 117 -3.79 1.47 -9.90
N LYS A 118 -3.97 0.63 -10.91
CA LYS A 118 -4.36 -0.78 -10.83
C LYS A 118 -3.61 -1.56 -11.90
N ASN A 119 -2.80 -2.56 -11.51
CA ASN A 119 -1.94 -3.33 -12.42
C ASN A 119 -1.06 -2.42 -13.29
N SER A 120 -0.43 -1.41 -12.67
CA SER A 120 0.39 -0.41 -13.36
C SER A 120 -0.36 0.41 -14.44
N MET A 121 -1.67 0.55 -14.33
CA MET A 121 -2.51 1.33 -15.24
C MET A 121 -3.54 2.16 -14.47
N SER A 122 -3.99 3.28 -15.04
CA SER A 122 -5.02 4.15 -14.46
C SER A 122 -6.44 3.77 -14.88
N CYS A 123 -6.72 2.46 -14.99
CA CYS A 123 -7.96 1.95 -15.58
C CYS A 123 -9.21 2.23 -14.73
N TYR A 124 -9.10 2.29 -13.40
CA TYR A 124 -10.19 2.62 -12.48
C TYR A 124 -10.26 4.09 -12.06
N ALA A 125 -9.39 4.93 -12.61
CA ALA A 125 -9.55 6.38 -12.46
C ALA A 125 -10.79 6.85 -13.24
N PRO A 126 -11.54 7.86 -12.74
CA PRO A 126 -12.77 8.35 -13.39
C PRO A 126 -12.54 8.90 -14.80
N ILE A 127 -13.60 8.88 -15.63
CA ILE A 127 -13.51 9.38 -17.00
C ILE A 127 -13.11 10.86 -17.07
N TRP A 128 -13.64 11.70 -16.17
CA TRP A 128 -13.30 13.11 -16.09
C TRP A 128 -11.80 13.35 -15.81
N PHE A 129 -11.15 12.44 -15.08
CA PHE A 129 -9.71 12.45 -14.84
C PHE A 129 -8.93 11.96 -16.06
N LYS A 130 -9.38 10.87 -16.68
CA LYS A 130 -8.69 10.25 -17.82
C LYS A 130 -8.72 11.10 -19.09
N GLU A 131 -9.74 11.92 -19.30
CA GLU A 131 -9.90 12.75 -20.50
C GLU A 131 -9.13 14.07 -20.44
N ASP A 132 -8.84 14.61 -19.25
CA ASP A 132 -8.11 15.87 -19.11
C ASP A 132 -6.61 15.67 -18.92
N TYR A 133 -5.91 15.29 -20.00
CA TYR A 133 -4.47 15.08 -20.00
C TYR A 133 -3.63 16.33 -19.68
N LYS A 134 -4.21 17.53 -19.79
CA LYS A 134 -3.53 18.78 -19.42
C LYS A 134 -3.51 18.98 -17.93
N LYS A 135 -4.64 18.70 -17.28
CA LYS A 135 -4.78 18.83 -15.82
C LYS A 135 -4.17 17.63 -15.11
N TYR A 136 -4.35 16.42 -15.66
CA TYR A 136 -3.91 15.16 -15.11
C TYR A 136 -2.95 14.43 -16.07
N PRO A 137 -1.68 14.85 -16.11
CA PRO A 137 -0.74 14.33 -17.10
C PRO A 137 -0.43 12.85 -16.91
N ARG A 138 -0.12 12.19 -18.03
CA ARG A 138 0.31 10.80 -18.10
C ARG A 138 1.82 10.69 -17.95
N ALA A 139 2.26 9.49 -17.56
CA ALA A 139 3.64 9.09 -17.72
C ALA A 139 3.98 8.86 -19.19
N TYR A 140 5.24 9.02 -19.54
CA TYR A 140 5.74 8.88 -20.91
C TYR A 140 6.82 7.80 -20.98
N THR A 141 6.83 7.07 -22.10
CA THR A 141 7.96 6.21 -22.45
C THR A 141 9.17 7.05 -22.87
N LYS A 142 10.34 6.41 -22.92
CA LYS A 142 11.56 7.01 -23.45
C LYS A 142 11.44 7.48 -24.90
N ALA A 143 10.57 6.86 -25.68
CA ALA A 143 10.24 7.24 -27.06
C ALA A 143 9.25 8.41 -27.17
N GLY A 144 8.78 8.97 -26.03
CA GLY A 144 7.82 10.06 -25.98
C GLY A 144 6.36 9.65 -26.20
N LYS A 145 6.04 8.35 -26.10
CA LYS A 145 4.66 7.85 -26.16
C LYS A 145 3.99 8.06 -24.79
N PRO A 146 2.82 8.73 -24.71
CA PRO A 146 2.04 8.76 -23.48
C PRO A 146 1.48 7.38 -23.16
N LEU A 147 1.47 7.04 -21.86
CA LEU A 147 0.98 5.76 -21.36
C LEU A 147 -0.41 5.92 -20.71
N GLU A 148 -1.13 4.82 -20.55
CA GLU A 148 -2.35 4.77 -19.72
C GLU A 148 -2.01 4.68 -18.22
N ILE A 149 -1.05 5.50 -17.81
CA ILE A 149 -0.51 5.57 -16.45
C ILE A 149 -0.46 7.04 -16.04
N ALA A 150 -1.08 7.41 -14.94
CA ALA A 150 -0.97 8.75 -14.39
C ALA A 150 0.46 9.03 -13.93
N SER A 151 0.94 10.27 -14.12
CA SER A 151 2.28 10.64 -13.66
C SER A 151 2.29 10.92 -12.15
N SER A 152 3.08 10.16 -11.39
CA SER A 152 3.28 10.38 -9.95
C SER A 152 4.01 11.69 -9.62
N PHE A 153 4.55 12.36 -10.62
CA PHE A 153 5.21 13.67 -10.50
C PHE A 153 4.24 14.85 -10.61
N SER A 154 2.96 14.60 -10.87
CA SER A 154 1.94 15.62 -10.99
C SER A 154 1.22 15.88 -9.68
N GLU A 155 1.30 17.11 -9.18
CA GLU A 155 0.53 17.50 -8.00
C GLU A 155 -0.99 17.45 -8.25
N ASN A 156 -1.45 17.75 -9.45
CA ASN A 156 -2.88 17.65 -9.80
C ASN A 156 -3.39 16.21 -9.73
N VAL A 157 -2.59 15.23 -10.19
CA VAL A 157 -2.90 13.80 -10.07
C VAL A 157 -3.03 13.44 -8.60
N PHE A 158 -2.04 13.80 -7.79
CA PHE A 158 -2.07 13.53 -6.35
C PHE A 158 -3.29 14.18 -5.66
N GLN A 159 -3.58 15.44 -5.95
CA GLN A 159 -4.70 16.15 -5.31
C GLN A 159 -6.06 15.54 -5.67
N ALA A 160 -6.23 15.06 -6.90
CA ALA A 160 -7.48 14.43 -7.34
C ALA A 160 -7.69 13.08 -6.62
N ASP A 161 -6.71 12.18 -6.69
CA ASP A 161 -6.77 10.86 -6.07
C ASP A 161 -6.86 10.95 -4.54
N SER A 162 -5.97 11.72 -3.91
CA SER A 162 -5.96 11.88 -2.45
C SER A 162 -7.23 12.54 -1.90
N ARG A 163 -7.88 13.41 -2.66
CA ARG A 163 -9.20 13.96 -2.32
C ARG A 163 -10.24 12.84 -2.24
N ALA A 164 -10.34 12.02 -3.31
CA ALA A 164 -11.28 10.92 -3.36
C ALA A 164 -11.02 9.91 -2.24
N PHE A 165 -9.78 9.46 -2.11
CA PHE A 165 -9.34 8.56 -1.05
C PHE A 165 -9.65 9.10 0.35
N SER A 166 -9.38 10.39 0.60
CA SER A 166 -9.66 11.01 1.90
C SER A 166 -11.16 11.08 2.22
N GLN A 167 -12.01 11.38 1.23
CA GLN A 167 -13.47 11.39 1.45
C GLN A 167 -13.99 9.98 1.72
N TRP A 168 -13.50 9.00 0.97
CA TRP A 168 -13.84 7.60 1.17
C TRP A 168 -13.37 7.09 2.55
N MET A 169 -12.14 7.39 2.99
CA MET A 169 -11.63 7.05 4.32
C MET A 169 -12.43 7.71 5.45
N LYS A 170 -12.86 8.98 5.28
CA LYS A 170 -13.74 9.66 6.25
C LYS A 170 -15.09 8.97 6.35
N HIS A 171 -15.63 8.54 5.22
CA HIS A 171 -16.91 7.81 5.20
C HIS A 171 -16.76 6.47 5.94
N ILE A 172 -15.75 5.65 5.63
CA ILE A 172 -15.48 4.40 6.36
C ILE A 172 -15.36 4.67 7.87
N ALA A 173 -14.54 5.65 8.26
CA ALA A 173 -14.39 5.99 9.68
C ALA A 173 -15.71 6.35 10.35
N SER A 174 -16.61 7.01 9.64
CA SER A 174 -17.92 7.41 10.18
C SER A 174 -18.88 6.24 10.41
N VAL A 175 -18.78 5.18 9.59
CA VAL A 175 -19.72 4.03 9.61
C VAL A 175 -19.13 2.78 10.27
N ASP A 176 -17.82 2.71 10.46
CA ASP A 176 -17.13 1.47 10.91
C ASP A 176 -16.26 1.62 12.15
N LYS A 177 -15.93 2.84 12.59
CA LYS A 177 -14.97 3.06 13.68
C LYS A 177 -15.34 2.33 14.99
N GLU A 178 -16.61 2.19 15.29
CA GLU A 178 -17.11 1.53 16.51
C GLU A 178 -17.28 0.01 16.34
N GLU A 179 -17.36 -0.47 15.08
CA GLU A 179 -17.64 -1.87 14.76
C GLU A 179 -16.38 -2.65 14.35
N GLY A 180 -15.38 -1.97 13.79
CA GLY A 180 -14.10 -2.59 13.39
C GLY A 180 -14.26 -3.73 12.38
N THR A 181 -15.16 -3.57 11.41
CA THR A 181 -15.36 -4.52 10.32
C THR A 181 -14.21 -4.43 9.33
N VAL A 182 -13.75 -3.19 9.03
CA VAL A 182 -12.62 -2.91 8.15
C VAL A 182 -11.33 -3.00 8.96
N ILE A 183 -10.46 -3.96 8.61
CA ILE A 183 -9.27 -4.28 9.42
C ILE A 183 -7.94 -3.81 8.80
N MET A 184 -7.91 -3.56 7.50
CA MET A 184 -6.75 -3.03 6.77
C MET A 184 -7.19 -2.30 5.50
N ILE A 185 -6.32 -1.42 5.00
CA ILE A 185 -6.46 -0.77 3.69
C ILE A 185 -5.20 -1.00 2.88
N GLN A 186 -5.35 -1.44 1.64
CA GLN A 186 -4.32 -1.38 0.61
C GLN A 186 -4.41 -0.04 -0.10
N ILE A 187 -3.30 0.67 -0.20
CA ILE A 187 -3.21 1.93 -0.96
C ILE A 187 -2.71 1.61 -2.35
N GLU A 188 -3.50 1.95 -3.36
CA GLU A 188 -3.31 1.56 -4.76
C GLU A 188 -3.28 0.03 -4.94
N ASN A 189 -3.19 -0.44 -6.17
CA ASN A 189 -2.98 -1.84 -6.43
C ASN A 189 -1.91 -2.02 -7.49
N GLU A 190 -0.87 -2.80 -7.12
CA GLU A 190 0.26 -3.09 -8.00
C GLU A 190 0.78 -1.83 -8.70
N ILE A 191 0.95 -0.74 -7.92
CA ILE A 191 1.52 0.50 -8.43
C ILE A 191 2.87 0.20 -9.08
N GLY A 192 3.03 0.64 -10.32
CA GLY A 192 4.23 0.32 -11.08
C GLY A 192 4.28 1.05 -12.42
N MET A 193 5.40 0.87 -13.10
CA MET A 193 5.66 1.38 -14.44
C MET A 193 5.81 0.22 -15.42
N LEU A 194 5.14 0.29 -16.57
CA LEU A 194 5.20 -0.72 -17.61
C LEU A 194 5.34 -0.06 -18.97
N GLU A 195 6.00 -0.75 -19.86
CA GLU A 195 6.68 -0.45 -21.10
C GLU A 195 8.07 0.18 -20.87
N ASP A 196 8.30 0.91 -19.77
CA ASP A 196 9.62 1.43 -19.36
C ASP A 196 9.77 1.34 -17.84
N ALA A 197 10.97 1.53 -17.34
CA ALA A 197 11.28 1.44 -15.90
C ALA A 197 10.98 2.73 -15.13
N ARG A 198 10.80 3.86 -15.82
CA ARG A 198 10.45 5.16 -15.24
C ARG A 198 9.58 6.01 -16.20
N ASP A 199 8.96 7.03 -15.64
CA ASP A 199 8.37 8.12 -16.40
C ASP A 199 9.48 8.99 -17.02
N TYR A 200 9.36 9.31 -18.31
CA TYR A 200 10.24 10.20 -19.08
C TYR A 200 9.55 11.54 -19.40
N SER A 201 8.55 11.95 -18.64
CA SER A 201 8.00 13.31 -18.71
C SER A 201 9.06 14.35 -18.31
N LYS A 202 8.86 15.60 -18.70
CA LYS A 202 9.78 16.69 -18.36
C LYS A 202 9.94 16.88 -16.85
N GLU A 203 8.85 16.70 -16.11
CA GLU A 203 8.81 16.79 -14.66
C GLU A 203 9.63 15.66 -14.01
N ALA A 204 9.48 14.44 -14.52
CA ALA A 204 10.26 13.28 -14.07
C ALA A 204 11.75 13.45 -14.40
N ASP A 205 12.08 13.87 -15.63
CA ASP A 205 13.46 14.10 -16.06
C ASP A 205 14.16 15.16 -15.20
N LYS A 206 13.47 16.25 -14.88
CA LYS A 206 14.02 17.28 -13.99
C LYS A 206 14.46 16.74 -12.65
N LEU A 207 13.72 15.79 -12.06
CA LEU A 207 14.04 15.17 -10.77
C LEU A 207 15.05 14.03 -10.93
N PHE A 208 15.01 13.31 -12.03
CA PHE A 208 15.97 12.23 -12.32
C PHE A 208 17.40 12.74 -12.47
N TYR A 209 17.57 13.90 -13.12
CA TYR A 209 18.88 14.55 -13.28
C TYR A 209 19.25 15.48 -12.11
N ALA A 210 18.38 15.64 -11.12
CA ALA A 210 18.73 16.30 -9.87
C ALA A 210 19.55 15.38 -8.96
N PRO A 211 20.26 15.93 -7.95
CA PRO A 211 20.97 15.12 -6.96
C PRO A 211 20.02 14.20 -6.19
N VAL A 212 20.49 12.97 -5.91
CA VAL A 212 19.79 12.06 -4.99
C VAL A 212 19.62 12.73 -3.64
N PRO A 213 18.44 12.64 -2.99
CA PRO A 213 18.21 13.26 -1.69
C PRO A 213 19.25 12.81 -0.65
N SER A 214 19.91 13.76 -0.01
CA SER A 214 20.99 13.49 0.95
C SER A 214 20.55 12.63 2.14
N LEU A 215 19.28 12.77 2.56
CA LEU A 215 18.70 11.94 3.62
C LEU A 215 18.55 10.48 3.20
N PHE A 216 18.23 10.21 1.94
CA PHE A 216 18.19 8.83 1.42
C PHE A 216 19.60 8.22 1.40
N ILE A 217 20.60 8.97 0.95
CA ILE A 217 22.00 8.52 1.04
C ILE A 217 22.41 8.26 2.50
N GLY A 218 22.01 9.13 3.42
CA GLY A 218 22.23 8.93 4.86
C GLY A 218 21.60 7.64 5.39
N TYR A 219 20.39 7.32 4.94
CA TYR A 219 19.71 6.06 5.26
C TYR A 219 20.51 4.85 4.73
N LEU A 220 20.93 4.88 3.47
CA LEU A 220 21.74 3.80 2.88
C LEU A 220 23.06 3.59 3.64
N GLN A 221 23.74 4.67 4.05
CA GLN A 221 24.98 4.59 4.84
C GLN A 221 24.74 3.94 6.20
N LYS A 222 23.68 4.39 6.90
CA LYS A 222 23.34 3.88 8.23
C LYS A 222 22.97 2.39 8.20
N ASN A 223 22.28 1.96 7.14
CA ASN A 223 21.76 0.60 7.01
C ASN A 223 22.60 -0.30 6.08
N LYS A 224 23.80 0.11 5.71
CA LYS A 224 24.64 -0.56 4.70
C LYS A 224 24.74 -2.09 4.88
N ARG A 225 24.77 -2.58 6.12
CA ARG A 225 24.90 -4.03 6.43
C ARG A 225 23.60 -4.82 6.30
N SER A 226 22.46 -4.14 6.25
CA SER A 226 21.13 -4.74 6.17
C SER A 226 20.37 -4.39 4.89
N LEU A 227 21.01 -3.68 3.94
CA LEU A 227 20.41 -3.40 2.64
C LEU A 227 20.18 -4.70 1.87
N HIS A 228 19.14 -4.68 1.02
CA HIS A 228 18.92 -5.76 0.06
C HIS A 228 20.19 -5.95 -0.80
N PRO A 229 20.63 -7.20 -1.06
CA PRO A 229 21.88 -7.45 -1.79
C PRO A 229 22.00 -6.73 -3.14
N GLU A 230 20.90 -6.64 -3.89
CA GLU A 230 20.88 -5.95 -5.19
C GLU A 230 21.05 -4.43 -5.03
N MET A 231 20.40 -3.81 -4.04
CA MET A 231 20.58 -2.40 -3.72
C MET A 231 22.01 -2.10 -3.29
N LEU A 232 22.57 -2.95 -2.42
CA LEU A 232 23.94 -2.82 -1.96
C LEU A 232 24.93 -2.92 -3.13
N ALA A 233 24.83 -3.97 -3.96
CA ALA A 233 25.69 -4.19 -5.12
C ALA A 233 25.61 -3.03 -6.12
N LYS A 234 24.40 -2.50 -6.34
CA LYS A 234 24.16 -1.37 -7.22
C LYS A 234 24.89 -0.12 -6.75
N TRP A 235 24.80 0.21 -5.47
CA TRP A 235 25.51 1.35 -4.88
C TRP A 235 27.02 1.11 -4.78
N GLU A 236 27.45 -0.12 -4.51
CA GLU A 236 28.88 -0.52 -4.48
C GLU A 236 29.54 -0.35 -5.83
N SER A 237 28.87 -0.71 -6.92
CA SER A 237 29.38 -0.58 -8.29
C SER A 237 29.81 0.85 -8.64
N GLN A 238 29.31 1.85 -7.94
CA GLN A 238 29.65 3.26 -8.06
C GLN A 238 30.55 3.76 -6.91
N GLY A 239 31.21 2.86 -6.19
CA GLY A 239 32.13 3.18 -5.09
C GLY A 239 31.45 3.83 -3.90
N PHE A 240 30.18 3.51 -3.64
CA PHE A 240 29.38 4.06 -2.53
C PHE A 240 29.32 5.58 -2.53
N LYS A 241 29.14 6.19 -3.71
CA LYS A 241 29.03 7.65 -3.84
C LYS A 241 27.97 8.22 -2.91
N LYS A 242 28.31 9.34 -2.28
CA LYS A 242 27.48 10.01 -1.28
C LYS A 242 26.75 11.25 -1.81
N LYS A 243 27.05 11.65 -3.04
CA LYS A 243 26.48 12.83 -3.72
C LYS A 243 26.49 12.58 -5.21
N GLY A 244 25.57 13.18 -5.92
CA GLY A 244 25.45 13.12 -7.38
C GLY A 244 24.00 12.87 -7.80
N THR A 245 23.78 12.85 -9.11
CA THR A 245 22.53 12.45 -9.72
C THR A 245 22.27 10.95 -9.49
N TRP A 246 21.08 10.47 -9.77
CA TRP A 246 20.72 9.07 -9.65
C TRP A 246 21.69 8.16 -10.43
N GLN A 247 22.04 8.56 -11.67
CA GLN A 247 23.00 7.82 -12.50
C GLN A 247 24.44 7.84 -11.95
N GLU A 248 24.86 8.94 -11.37
CA GLU A 248 26.19 9.02 -10.75
C GLU A 248 26.31 8.18 -9.50
N VAL A 249 25.21 8.03 -8.74
CA VAL A 249 25.19 7.29 -7.47
C VAL A 249 24.95 5.80 -7.68
N PHE A 250 24.09 5.43 -8.64
CA PHE A 250 23.67 4.03 -8.83
C PHE A 250 24.06 3.44 -10.20
N GLY A 251 24.67 4.23 -11.10
CA GLY A 251 25.03 3.81 -12.45
C GLY A 251 23.99 4.19 -13.50
N ALA A 252 24.42 4.27 -14.77
CA ALA A 252 23.57 4.71 -15.88
C ALA A 252 22.93 3.52 -16.60
N ASP A 253 21.93 2.91 -16.01
CA ASP A 253 21.19 1.79 -16.58
C ASP A 253 19.73 1.75 -16.10
N VAL A 254 18.95 0.82 -16.64
CA VAL A 254 17.50 0.66 -16.39
C VAL A 254 17.15 0.34 -14.93
N TYR A 255 18.06 -0.26 -14.16
CA TYR A 255 17.85 -0.51 -12.73
C TYR A 255 17.90 0.79 -11.91
N THR A 256 18.71 1.76 -12.35
CA THR A 256 18.73 3.11 -11.74
C THR A 256 17.44 3.88 -12.06
N ASP A 257 16.92 3.72 -13.28
CA ASP A 257 15.62 4.26 -13.66
C ASP A 257 14.52 3.71 -12.74
N GLU A 258 14.55 2.41 -12.46
CA GLU A 258 13.59 1.75 -11.56
C GLU A 258 13.73 2.22 -10.10
N ILE A 259 14.95 2.36 -9.56
CA ILE A 259 15.19 2.88 -8.21
C ILE A 259 14.61 4.29 -8.05
N PHE A 260 14.85 5.16 -9.04
CA PHE A 260 14.30 6.52 -9.06
C PHE A 260 12.76 6.51 -9.08
N MET A 261 12.18 5.67 -9.93
CA MET A 261 10.72 5.60 -10.05
C MET A 261 10.08 5.02 -8.79
N ALA A 262 10.72 4.02 -8.17
CA ALA A 262 10.28 3.46 -6.88
C ALA A 262 10.28 4.51 -5.77
N TRP A 263 11.29 5.39 -5.75
CA TRP A 263 11.32 6.51 -4.81
C TRP A 263 10.14 7.47 -5.05
N SER A 264 9.79 7.77 -6.29
CA SER A 264 8.64 8.63 -6.61
C SER A 264 7.31 7.99 -6.18
N TYR A 265 7.09 6.72 -6.51
CA TYR A 265 5.88 6.00 -6.12
C TYR A 265 5.75 5.86 -4.60
N ALA A 266 6.84 5.51 -3.92
CA ALA A 266 6.83 5.42 -2.47
C ALA A 266 6.52 6.78 -1.80
N GLN A 267 7.02 7.89 -2.34
CA GLN A 267 6.68 9.25 -1.86
C GLN A 267 5.20 9.61 -2.09
N TYR A 268 4.64 9.21 -3.23
CA TYR A 268 3.22 9.40 -3.52
C TYR A 268 2.36 8.64 -2.50
N VAL A 269 2.64 7.35 -2.32
CA VAL A 269 1.94 6.48 -1.37
C VAL A 269 2.12 6.95 0.08
N GLU A 270 3.30 7.44 0.45
CA GLU A 270 3.56 8.03 1.78
C GLU A 270 2.62 9.20 2.09
N ARG A 271 2.41 10.06 1.10
CA ARG A 271 1.48 11.20 1.24
C ARG A 271 0.04 10.72 1.42
N MET A 272 -0.37 9.66 0.68
CA MET A 272 -1.67 9.01 0.86
C MET A 272 -1.80 8.38 2.25
N ALA A 273 -0.77 7.65 2.70
CA ALA A 273 -0.74 7.00 4.00
C ALA A 273 -0.84 8.01 5.16
N LYS A 274 -0.16 9.15 5.09
CA LYS A 274 -0.30 10.23 6.07
C LYS A 274 -1.73 10.74 6.20
N LEU A 275 -2.42 10.92 5.08
CA LEU A 275 -3.84 11.31 5.09
C LEU A 275 -4.69 10.22 5.74
N ALA A 276 -4.53 8.96 5.34
CA ALA A 276 -5.26 7.84 5.92
C ALA A 276 -5.06 7.76 7.44
N ARG A 277 -3.81 7.85 7.92
CA ARG A 277 -3.48 7.84 9.36
C ARG A 277 -4.17 8.95 10.14
N SER A 278 -4.29 10.13 9.56
CA SER A 278 -4.94 11.27 10.21
C SER A 278 -6.47 11.13 10.29
N ILE A 279 -7.07 10.30 9.42
CA ILE A 279 -8.53 10.11 9.31
C ILE A 279 -8.98 8.84 10.06
N TYR A 280 -8.36 7.71 9.74
CA TYR A 280 -8.72 6.40 10.29
C TYR A 280 -7.46 5.54 10.42
N ASN A 281 -6.90 5.48 11.64
CA ASN A 281 -5.60 4.89 11.90
C ASN A 281 -5.68 3.37 12.07
N ILE A 282 -5.87 2.65 10.98
CA ILE A 282 -5.83 1.19 10.89
C ILE A 282 -4.62 0.75 10.04
N PRO A 283 -4.22 -0.53 10.02
CA PRO A 283 -3.09 -1.01 9.23
C PRO A 283 -3.20 -0.67 7.74
N LEU A 284 -2.08 -0.19 7.17
CA LEU A 284 -1.96 0.22 5.78
C LEU A 284 -0.86 -0.57 5.10
N TYR A 285 -1.11 -1.06 3.89
CA TYR A 285 -0.09 -1.76 3.10
C TYR A 285 -0.17 -1.41 1.61
N VAL A 286 0.83 -1.86 0.88
CA VAL A 286 0.90 -1.84 -0.59
C VAL A 286 1.28 -3.22 -1.09
N ASN A 287 0.78 -3.59 -2.27
CA ASN A 287 1.08 -4.87 -2.90
C ASN A 287 1.95 -4.70 -4.15
N ALA A 288 2.65 -5.76 -4.53
CA ALA A 288 3.56 -5.80 -5.65
C ALA A 288 3.20 -6.90 -6.65
N ALA A 289 3.06 -6.53 -7.92
CA ALA A 289 2.95 -7.44 -9.07
C ALA A 289 4.24 -8.19 -9.36
N MET A 290 5.04 -8.50 -8.45
CA MET A 290 6.32 -9.19 -8.54
C MET A 290 7.10 -9.06 -9.85
N ASN A 291 8.42 -8.95 -9.78
CA ASN A 291 9.29 -8.99 -10.94
C ASN A 291 9.41 -10.42 -11.48
N SER A 292 9.15 -10.60 -12.76
CA SER A 292 9.29 -11.90 -13.44
C SER A 292 10.76 -12.29 -13.57
N ARG A 293 11.07 -13.57 -13.31
CA ARG A 293 12.44 -14.12 -13.43
C ARG A 293 13.00 -13.91 -14.83
N GLY A 294 14.25 -13.45 -14.91
CA GLY A 294 14.96 -13.24 -16.18
C GLY A 294 14.55 -12.01 -16.97
N ARG A 295 13.59 -11.21 -16.48
CA ARG A 295 13.18 -9.94 -17.08
C ARG A 295 13.90 -8.76 -16.43
N LYS A 296 14.01 -7.67 -17.20
CA LYS A 296 14.58 -6.40 -16.75
C LYS A 296 13.47 -5.41 -16.41
N PRO A 297 13.76 -4.36 -15.62
CA PRO A 297 12.84 -3.25 -15.42
C PRO A 297 12.32 -2.70 -16.75
N GLY A 298 10.99 -2.44 -16.80
CA GLY A 298 10.26 -2.10 -18.00
C GLY A 298 9.62 -3.30 -18.72
N GLU A 299 10.07 -4.53 -18.43
CA GLU A 299 9.48 -5.76 -18.97
C GLU A 299 8.49 -6.44 -17.99
N TYR A 300 8.36 -5.87 -16.79
CA TYR A 300 7.41 -6.22 -15.74
C TYR A 300 6.92 -4.92 -15.07
N PRO A 301 5.83 -4.92 -14.29
CA PRO A 301 5.41 -3.77 -13.49
C PRO A 301 6.52 -3.31 -12.55
N SER A 302 7.31 -2.33 -12.99
CA SER A 302 8.56 -1.91 -12.35
C SER A 302 8.33 -0.84 -11.31
N ALA A 303 9.27 -0.69 -10.37
CA ALA A 303 9.27 0.35 -9.36
C ALA A 303 8.18 0.25 -8.29
N GLY A 304 7.30 -0.76 -8.34
CA GLY A 304 6.38 -1.09 -7.25
C GLY A 304 7.12 -1.53 -5.99
N PRO A 305 6.40 -1.95 -4.93
CA PRO A 305 6.99 -2.40 -3.67
C PRO A 305 7.64 -3.79 -3.80
N LEU A 306 8.54 -3.93 -4.78
CA LEU A 306 9.27 -5.13 -5.11
C LEU A 306 10.35 -5.44 -4.07
N ALA A 307 10.67 -6.71 -3.90
CA ALA A 307 11.61 -7.15 -2.86
C ALA A 307 12.98 -6.46 -2.95
N HIS A 308 13.54 -6.30 -4.17
CA HIS A 308 14.84 -5.65 -4.37
C HIS A 308 14.81 -4.12 -4.17
N LEU A 309 13.62 -3.52 -4.11
CA LEU A 309 13.39 -2.10 -3.85
C LEU A 309 12.91 -1.82 -2.41
N ILE A 310 12.91 -2.84 -1.55
CA ILE A 310 12.40 -2.74 -0.18
C ILE A 310 13.07 -1.61 0.62
N ASP A 311 14.36 -1.36 0.41
CA ASP A 311 15.10 -0.27 1.05
C ASP A 311 14.55 1.11 0.67
N VAL A 312 14.19 1.29 -0.61
CA VAL A 312 13.62 2.54 -1.12
C VAL A 312 12.24 2.77 -0.52
N TRP A 313 11.38 1.74 -0.57
CA TRP A 313 10.02 1.80 -0.07
C TRP A 313 9.96 2.04 1.44
N HIS A 314 10.73 1.29 2.24
CA HIS A 314 10.80 1.50 3.69
C HIS A 314 11.30 2.89 4.08
N TYR A 315 12.27 3.44 3.30
CA TYR A 315 12.75 4.79 3.54
C TYR A 315 11.71 5.85 3.14
N ALA A 316 11.13 5.73 1.95
CA ALA A 316 10.33 6.80 1.35
C ALA A 316 8.85 6.76 1.75
N ALA A 317 8.35 5.61 2.26
CA ALA A 317 6.97 5.44 2.72
C ALA A 317 6.89 4.87 4.15
N PRO A 318 7.42 5.58 5.17
CA PRO A 318 7.49 5.07 6.54
C PRO A 318 6.13 4.96 7.24
N ASN A 319 5.04 5.53 6.70
CA ASN A 319 3.69 5.36 7.22
C ASN A 319 2.93 4.16 6.62
N ILE A 320 3.55 3.42 5.70
CA ILE A 320 3.09 2.09 5.28
C ILE A 320 3.62 1.05 6.27
N ASP A 321 2.75 0.18 6.76
CA ASP A 321 3.12 -0.84 7.76
C ASP A 321 3.92 -1.99 7.16
N PHE A 322 3.60 -2.40 5.94
CA PHE A 322 4.31 -3.48 5.24
C PHE A 322 4.08 -3.47 3.73
N LEU A 323 4.99 -4.17 3.06
CA LEU A 323 4.94 -4.45 1.62
C LEU A 323 4.51 -5.91 1.44
N ALA A 324 3.57 -6.17 0.54
CA ALA A 324 2.97 -7.49 0.34
C ALA A 324 3.20 -7.99 -1.10
N PRO A 325 3.71 -9.21 -1.31
CA PRO A 325 3.84 -9.78 -2.64
C PRO A 325 2.55 -10.44 -3.12
N ASP A 326 2.17 -10.22 -4.37
CA ASP A 326 1.19 -11.03 -5.08
C ASP A 326 1.92 -12.23 -5.69
N LEU A 327 1.86 -13.36 -5.02
CA LEU A 327 2.82 -14.44 -5.16
C LEU A 327 2.35 -15.49 -6.19
N TYR A 328 2.67 -15.23 -7.46
CA TYR A 328 2.36 -16.13 -8.58
C TYR A 328 3.55 -17.00 -9.06
N ASP A 329 4.69 -16.93 -8.36
CA ASP A 329 5.91 -17.69 -8.70
C ASP A 329 6.02 -18.96 -7.85
N LYS A 330 6.56 -20.05 -8.45
CA LYS A 330 6.77 -21.36 -7.79
C LYS A 330 7.78 -21.31 -6.64
N GLY A 331 8.66 -20.30 -6.60
CA GLY A 331 9.67 -20.12 -5.55
C GLY A 331 9.13 -19.50 -4.28
N PHE A 332 8.01 -19.99 -3.72
CA PHE A 332 7.34 -19.44 -2.56
C PHE A 332 8.28 -19.09 -1.39
N VAL A 333 9.08 -20.05 -0.95
CA VAL A 333 9.99 -19.88 0.21
C VAL A 333 11.02 -18.78 -0.02
N ASP A 334 11.59 -18.75 -1.23
CA ASP A 334 12.61 -17.75 -1.59
C ASP A 334 12.04 -16.34 -1.64
N TRP A 335 10.84 -16.19 -2.19
CA TRP A 335 10.16 -14.89 -2.25
C TRP A 335 9.74 -14.40 -0.87
N VAL A 336 9.17 -15.26 -0.05
CA VAL A 336 8.81 -14.94 1.34
C VAL A 336 10.04 -14.49 2.13
N ALA A 337 11.19 -15.16 1.96
CA ALA A 337 12.43 -14.78 2.63
C ALA A 337 12.89 -13.37 2.24
N LYS A 338 12.78 -12.99 0.97
CA LYS A 338 13.14 -11.64 0.47
C LYS A 338 12.25 -10.56 1.08
N TYR A 339 10.93 -10.79 1.17
CA TYR A 339 9.99 -9.82 1.75
C TYR A 339 10.06 -9.70 3.28
N LYS A 340 10.78 -10.57 3.97
CA LYS A 340 11.00 -10.47 5.43
C LYS A 340 12.15 -9.53 5.82
N LEU A 341 12.87 -8.96 4.85
CA LEU A 341 13.92 -7.99 5.13
C LEU A 341 13.35 -6.78 5.91
N HIS A 342 14.17 -6.15 6.74
CA HIS A 342 13.78 -5.02 7.63
C HIS A 342 12.64 -5.33 8.60
N ASN A 343 12.42 -6.61 8.94
CA ASN A 343 11.28 -7.05 9.75
C ASN A 343 9.92 -6.73 9.13
N ASN A 344 9.85 -6.61 7.82
CA ASN A 344 8.59 -6.43 7.11
C ASN A 344 7.63 -7.58 7.46
N PRO A 345 6.43 -7.31 7.97
CA PRO A 345 5.42 -8.32 8.23
C PRO A 345 5.07 -9.08 6.96
N LEU A 346 4.86 -10.39 7.08
CA LEU A 346 4.48 -11.20 5.94
C LEU A 346 2.95 -11.22 5.80
N PHE A 347 2.47 -10.69 4.70
CA PHE A 347 1.10 -10.82 4.23
C PHE A 347 1.13 -11.11 2.73
N ILE A 348 0.36 -12.08 2.27
CA ILE A 348 0.28 -12.46 0.86
C ILE A 348 -1.18 -12.29 0.44
N PRO A 349 -1.53 -11.15 -0.19
CA PRO A 349 -2.91 -10.86 -0.58
C PRO A 349 -3.38 -11.77 -1.70
N GLU A 350 -2.49 -12.07 -2.64
CA GLU A 350 -2.79 -12.90 -3.80
C GLU A 350 -1.80 -14.06 -3.92
N ILE A 351 -2.32 -15.25 -4.16
CA ILE A 351 -1.50 -16.44 -4.41
C ILE A 351 -2.17 -17.33 -5.45
N ARG A 352 -1.36 -17.91 -6.34
CA ARG A 352 -1.87 -18.89 -7.30
C ARG A 352 -1.98 -20.27 -6.63
N LEU A 353 -3.16 -20.85 -6.75
CA LEU A 353 -3.37 -22.28 -6.44
C LEU A 353 -2.93 -23.08 -7.69
N GLU A 354 -1.85 -23.87 -7.56
CA GLU A 354 -1.43 -24.89 -8.54
C GLU A 354 -1.55 -26.27 -7.92
#